data_4b5d84edebb4a0e879622cbac525e50c
#
_entry.id   4b5d84edebb4a0e879622cbac525e50c
#
_cell.length_a   1.000
_cell.length_b   1.000
_cell.length_c   1.000
_cell.angle_alpha   90.00
_cell.angle_beta   90.00
_cell.angle_gamma   90.00
#
_symmetry.space_group_name_H-M   'P 1'
#
loop_
_entity.id
_entity.type
_entity.pdbx_description
1 polymer ?
#
loop_
_entity_poly.entity_id
_entity_poly.type
_entity_poly.pdbx_seq_one_letter_code
_entity_poly.pdbx_strand_id
1 'polypeptide(L)'
;MRYLWSIVFSLCLCTGLKGQQQREWGKWESWGDQGDGTYMNPVIPSDYSDIDCIRVGDDYYAISSTFQFSPGMTILHSKDLVNWEICGNAVEDLTQIGEELDWTRMNRYNRGIWAGTLRYHDGRFYLFFGTPDEGYFMTSAVRPEGPWEPLTSLLSEPGWDDCTAIWDDKGKAYFAGTHFADGYKTYLFKMSENGKSIDRKSAVLINEGSGREASKLIKVNGWYYLVFSEHKPGVGRYVLAKRSKKVTGPYKEERQLALPSVEAMEPNQGGIVQGRDNNWYFLTHHGTGDWSGRIVSLLPVAWIDDWPILGEVLDSNIGTMKWTGAMPFQADEKLSIQRS
;
A
#
# COMPACT_ATOMS: atom_id res chain seq x y z
N MET A 1 -50.35 4.38 -63.08
CA MET A 1 -49.03 3.85 -62.68
C MET A 1 -48.82 4.21 -61.26
N ARG A 2 -48.95 3.25 -60.31
CA ARG A 2 -48.72 3.43 -58.89
C ARG A 2 -47.40 2.74 -58.57
N TYR A 3 -46.39 3.46 -58.13
CA TYR A 3 -45.13 2.90 -57.63
C TYR A 3 -45.28 2.52 -56.16
N LEU A 4 -45.20 1.23 -55.84
CA LEU A 4 -45.03 0.71 -54.50
C LEU A 4 -43.55 0.86 -54.13
N TRP A 5 -43.26 1.54 -53.04
CA TRP A 5 -41.97 1.55 -52.39
C TRP A 5 -42.00 0.47 -51.30
N SER A 6 -41.17 -0.58 -51.47
CA SER A 6 -40.94 -1.59 -50.43
C SER A 6 -39.85 -1.06 -49.51
N ILE A 7 -40.22 -0.82 -48.27
CA ILE A 7 -39.25 -0.49 -47.20
C ILE A 7 -38.75 -1.84 -46.67
N VAL A 8 -37.47 -2.12 -46.93
CA VAL A 8 -36.79 -3.26 -46.32
C VAL A 8 -36.32 -2.83 -44.92
N PHE A 9 -36.96 -3.35 -43.87
CA PHE A 9 -36.47 -3.23 -42.51
C PHE A 9 -35.28 -4.17 -42.32
N SER A 10 -34.07 -3.61 -42.30
CA SER A 10 -32.88 -4.34 -41.89
C SER A 10 -32.89 -4.45 -40.37
N LEU A 11 -33.23 -5.64 -39.87
CA LEU A 11 -33.02 -5.97 -38.45
C LEU A 11 -31.51 -6.08 -38.19
N CYS A 12 -30.92 -5.04 -37.66
CA CYS A 12 -29.64 -5.14 -36.99
C CYS A 12 -29.82 -5.95 -35.73
N LEU A 13 -29.43 -7.21 -35.78
CA LEU A 13 -29.18 -8.03 -34.62
C LEU A 13 -27.96 -7.41 -33.87
N CYS A 14 -28.23 -6.52 -32.94
CA CYS A 14 -27.27 -6.18 -31.92
C CYS A 14 -27.08 -7.42 -31.06
N THR A 15 -26.04 -8.20 -31.38
CA THR A 15 -25.50 -9.17 -30.43
C THR A 15 -25.08 -8.38 -29.21
N GLY A 16 -25.86 -8.50 -28.15
CA GLY A 16 -25.59 -7.84 -26.89
C GLY A 16 -24.21 -8.21 -26.42
N LEU A 17 -23.29 -7.25 -26.48
CA LEU A 17 -22.21 -7.20 -25.53
C LEU A 17 -22.89 -7.36 -24.18
N LYS A 18 -22.62 -8.46 -23.48
CA LYS A 18 -22.96 -8.62 -22.07
C LYS A 18 -22.35 -7.39 -21.42
N GLY A 19 -23.19 -6.42 -21.08
CA GLY A 19 -22.77 -5.25 -20.36
C GLY A 19 -21.99 -5.72 -19.15
N GLN A 20 -20.79 -5.22 -18.98
CA GLN A 20 -20.12 -5.25 -17.70
C GLN A 20 -21.19 -4.87 -16.69
N GLN A 21 -21.44 -5.77 -15.75
CA GLN A 21 -22.36 -5.50 -14.67
C GLN A 21 -21.73 -4.33 -13.93
N GLN A 22 -22.27 -3.12 -14.20
CA GLN A 22 -21.82 -1.89 -13.56
C GLN A 22 -22.14 -2.11 -12.09
N ARG A 23 -21.11 -2.41 -11.28
CA ARG A 23 -21.27 -2.50 -9.84
C ARG A 23 -21.84 -1.17 -9.38
N GLU A 24 -22.98 -1.19 -8.72
CA GLU A 24 -23.54 0.00 -8.08
C GLU A 24 -22.62 0.34 -6.91
N TRP A 25 -21.78 1.32 -7.13
CA TRP A 25 -20.84 1.82 -6.14
C TRP A 25 -21.57 2.26 -4.86
N GLY A 26 -21.02 1.87 -3.73
CA GLY A 26 -21.62 2.14 -2.41
C GLY A 26 -22.59 1.09 -1.90
N LYS A 27 -22.90 0.08 -2.69
CA LYS A 27 -23.63 -1.11 -2.26
C LYS A 27 -22.71 -2.33 -2.27
N TRP A 28 -21.75 -2.35 -1.37
CA TRP A 28 -21.10 -3.58 -1.02
C TRP A 28 -22.10 -4.40 -0.20
N GLU A 29 -22.88 -5.24 -0.85
CA GLU A 29 -23.82 -6.14 -0.19
C GLU A 29 -23.08 -7.14 0.70
N SER A 30 -21.79 -7.33 0.43
CA SER A 30 -20.93 -8.25 1.15
C SER A 30 -19.47 -7.81 1.03
N TRP A 31 -18.77 -7.64 2.12
CA TRP A 31 -17.36 -7.30 2.25
C TRP A 31 -16.81 -7.74 3.61
N GLY A 32 -15.48 -7.91 3.73
CA GLY A 32 -14.85 -8.32 4.97
C GLY A 32 -15.26 -9.73 5.42
N ASP A 33 -15.34 -9.94 6.70
CA ASP A 33 -15.72 -11.22 7.33
C ASP A 33 -17.18 -11.59 7.02
N GLN A 34 -17.41 -12.75 6.41
CA GLN A 34 -18.73 -13.24 6.04
C GLN A 34 -19.44 -13.99 7.18
N GLY A 35 -18.76 -14.25 8.30
CA GLY A 35 -19.30 -14.95 9.45
C GLY A 35 -19.37 -16.47 9.31
N ASP A 36 -18.94 -17.01 8.18
CA ASP A 36 -18.95 -18.46 7.86
C ASP A 36 -17.52 -19.06 7.80
N GLY A 37 -16.49 -18.28 8.23
CA GLY A 37 -15.09 -18.66 8.13
C GLY A 37 -14.43 -18.22 6.83
N THR A 38 -15.11 -17.41 6.03
CA THR A 38 -14.57 -16.79 4.82
C THR A 38 -14.57 -15.26 4.91
N TYR A 39 -13.78 -14.62 4.06
CA TYR A 39 -13.85 -13.18 3.84
C TYR A 39 -14.05 -12.86 2.37
N MET A 40 -14.56 -11.68 2.10
CA MET A 40 -14.71 -11.10 0.76
C MET A 40 -13.96 -9.76 0.68
N ASN A 41 -13.19 -9.59 -0.38
CA ASN A 41 -12.57 -8.30 -0.69
C ASN A 41 -13.57 -7.31 -1.29
N PRO A 42 -13.42 -6.00 -0.95
CA PRO A 42 -12.41 -5.44 -0.07
C PRO A 42 -12.63 -5.79 1.40
N VAL A 43 -11.57 -5.90 2.19
CA VAL A 43 -11.70 -6.04 3.66
C VAL A 43 -12.01 -4.68 4.31
N ILE A 44 -11.64 -3.57 3.67
CA ILE A 44 -12.05 -2.23 4.07
C ILE A 44 -12.60 -1.49 2.82
N PRO A 45 -13.92 -1.29 2.70
CA PRO A 45 -14.56 -0.69 1.54
C PRO A 45 -14.60 0.85 1.63
N SER A 46 -13.50 1.47 1.99
CA SER A 46 -13.38 2.92 2.17
C SER A 46 -11.98 3.36 1.82
N ASP A 47 -11.77 4.68 1.63
CA ASP A 47 -10.46 5.23 1.32
C ASP A 47 -9.50 5.06 2.49
N TYR A 48 -8.52 4.16 2.31
CA TYR A 48 -7.35 3.98 3.16
C TYR A 48 -6.13 3.86 2.25
N SER A 49 -5.77 5.00 1.67
CA SER A 49 -4.70 5.12 0.69
C SER A 49 -3.35 4.70 1.23
N ASP A 50 -2.52 4.16 0.34
CA ASP A 50 -1.08 3.91 0.56
C ASP A 50 -0.80 3.00 1.77
N ILE A 51 -1.64 2.00 1.94
CA ILE A 51 -1.60 1.07 3.08
C ILE A 51 -0.21 0.40 3.20
N ASP A 52 0.32 0.34 4.41
CA ASP A 52 1.45 -0.51 4.79
C ASP A 52 1.07 -1.28 6.06
N CYS A 53 1.52 -2.52 6.21
CA CYS A 53 1.10 -3.39 7.30
C CYS A 53 2.29 -4.10 7.93
N ILE A 54 2.28 -4.20 9.26
CA ILE A 54 3.24 -4.98 10.04
C ILE A 54 2.52 -5.87 11.06
N ARG A 55 3.21 -6.91 11.52
CA ARG A 55 2.81 -7.73 12.65
C ARG A 55 3.70 -7.45 13.86
N VAL A 56 3.08 -7.31 15.03
CA VAL A 56 3.78 -7.18 16.31
C VAL A 56 3.13 -8.13 17.32
N GLY A 57 3.82 -9.22 17.64
CA GLY A 57 3.24 -10.30 18.45
C GLY A 57 2.06 -10.96 17.73
N ASP A 58 0.88 -10.88 18.33
CA ASP A 58 -0.37 -11.43 17.78
C ASP A 58 -1.25 -10.38 17.11
N ASP A 59 -0.77 -9.15 17.05
CA ASP A 59 -1.48 -8.00 16.51
C ASP A 59 -0.93 -7.56 15.16
N TYR A 60 -1.80 -6.97 14.34
CA TYR A 60 -1.46 -6.37 13.07
C TYR A 60 -1.76 -4.89 13.11
N TYR A 61 -0.83 -4.10 12.60
CA TYR A 61 -0.98 -2.65 12.51
C TYR A 61 -0.76 -2.21 11.09
N ALA A 62 -1.61 -1.32 10.62
CA ALA A 62 -1.48 -0.72 9.30
C ALA A 62 -1.57 0.80 9.39
N ILE A 63 -1.06 1.47 8.38
CA ILE A 63 -1.12 2.93 8.25
C ILE A 63 -1.78 3.31 6.95
N SER A 64 -2.36 4.50 6.93
CA SER A 64 -2.95 5.09 5.73
C SER A 64 -2.62 6.56 5.63
N SER A 65 -2.29 7.00 4.40
CA SER A 65 -2.11 8.41 4.05
C SER A 65 -3.38 9.20 4.32
N THR A 66 -3.22 10.44 4.79
CA THR A 66 -4.36 11.33 5.10
C THR A 66 -4.31 12.65 4.32
N PHE A 67 -3.30 12.80 3.47
CA PHE A 67 -3.10 14.00 2.65
C PHE A 67 -3.14 15.28 3.47
N GLN A 68 -4.10 16.15 3.25
CA GLN A 68 -4.26 17.44 3.96
C GLN A 68 -5.03 17.35 5.28
N PHE A 69 -5.53 16.17 5.66
CA PHE A 69 -6.38 16.07 6.84
C PHE A 69 -5.57 15.90 8.15
N SER A 70 -5.96 16.66 9.18
CA SER A 70 -5.52 16.50 10.57
C SER A 70 -6.65 15.89 11.40
N PRO A 71 -6.34 14.99 12.33
CA PRO A 71 -5.05 14.40 12.58
C PRO A 71 -4.60 13.51 11.42
N GLY A 72 -3.28 13.44 11.18
CA GLY A 72 -2.69 12.79 10.03
C GLY A 72 -2.08 11.43 10.32
N MET A 73 -1.89 10.66 9.24
CA MET A 73 -1.40 9.28 9.24
C MET A 73 -2.20 8.38 10.17
N THR A 74 -3.32 7.89 9.69
CA THR A 74 -4.20 6.99 10.44
C THR A 74 -3.49 5.67 10.74
N ILE A 75 -3.59 5.21 11.99
CA ILE A 75 -3.11 3.90 12.44
C ILE A 75 -4.31 2.98 12.61
N LEU A 76 -4.25 1.84 11.95
CA LEU A 76 -5.25 0.77 12.04
C LEU A 76 -4.69 -0.41 12.84
N HIS A 77 -5.57 -1.09 13.53
CA HIS A 77 -5.29 -2.29 14.31
C HIS A 77 -6.21 -3.44 13.89
N SER A 78 -5.67 -4.64 13.83
CA SER A 78 -6.42 -5.88 13.57
C SER A 78 -5.85 -7.06 14.34
N LYS A 79 -6.72 -8.02 14.65
CA LYS A 79 -6.35 -9.32 15.23
C LYS A 79 -6.32 -10.45 14.19
N ASP A 80 -6.84 -10.22 12.97
CA ASP A 80 -7.07 -11.26 11.96
C ASP A 80 -6.81 -10.83 10.51
N LEU A 81 -6.33 -9.60 10.28
CA LEU A 81 -6.09 -8.99 8.96
C LEU A 81 -7.36 -8.66 8.15
N VAL A 82 -8.53 -9.03 8.62
CA VAL A 82 -9.82 -8.81 7.94
C VAL A 82 -10.66 -7.76 8.66
N ASN A 83 -10.75 -7.88 9.99
CA ASN A 83 -11.48 -6.96 10.84
C ASN A 83 -10.51 -5.91 11.40
N TRP A 84 -10.78 -4.64 11.13
CA TRP A 84 -9.90 -3.53 11.46
C TRP A 84 -10.61 -2.47 12.29
N GLU A 85 -9.88 -1.79 13.14
CA GLU A 85 -10.32 -0.58 13.85
C GLU A 85 -9.28 0.53 13.70
N ILE A 86 -9.70 1.78 13.86
CA ILE A 86 -8.76 2.92 13.98
C ILE A 86 -8.31 2.97 15.44
N CYS A 87 -7.02 2.81 15.68
CA CYS A 87 -6.46 2.89 17.03
C CYS A 87 -5.76 4.22 17.32
N GLY A 88 -5.48 5.04 16.31
CA GLY A 88 -4.84 6.33 16.52
C GLY A 88 -4.45 7.05 15.24
N ASN A 89 -3.77 8.18 15.43
CA ASN A 89 -3.15 8.95 14.37
C ASN A 89 -1.75 9.40 14.84
N ALA A 90 -0.78 9.34 13.96
CA ALA A 90 0.60 9.60 14.36
C ALA A 90 1.00 11.09 14.30
N VAL A 91 0.27 11.90 13.56
CA VAL A 91 0.51 13.35 13.40
C VAL A 91 -0.74 14.10 13.83
N GLU A 92 -0.69 14.66 15.01
CA GLU A 92 -1.84 15.35 15.59
C GLU A 92 -2.27 16.57 14.77
N ASP A 93 -1.28 17.35 14.31
CA ASP A 93 -1.50 18.55 13.54
C ASP A 93 -0.46 18.67 12.41
N LEU A 94 -0.92 18.84 11.18
CA LEU A 94 -0.09 18.96 9.99
C LEU A 94 0.73 20.25 9.97
N THR A 95 0.41 21.26 10.76
CA THR A 95 1.23 22.48 10.88
C THR A 95 2.62 22.18 11.45
N GLN A 96 2.83 21.01 12.10
CA GLN A 96 4.17 20.52 12.47
C GLN A 96 5.08 20.28 11.25
N ILE A 97 4.51 20.01 10.08
CA ILE A 97 5.23 19.84 8.81
C ILE A 97 5.56 21.21 8.21
N GLY A 98 4.57 22.09 8.15
CA GLY A 98 4.69 23.42 7.60
C GLY A 98 3.42 24.25 7.74
N GLU A 99 3.58 25.56 7.96
CA GLU A 99 2.44 26.49 8.13
C GLU A 99 1.51 26.52 6.92
N GLU A 100 1.97 26.14 5.73
CA GLU A 100 1.19 26.08 4.52
C GLU A 100 0.13 24.96 4.54
N LEU A 101 0.21 24.05 5.50
CA LEU A 101 -0.77 23.00 5.76
C LEU A 101 -1.85 23.42 6.78
N ASP A 102 -1.81 24.66 7.27
CA ASP A 102 -2.89 25.24 8.06
C ASP A 102 -4.14 25.40 7.20
N TRP A 103 -5.27 24.94 7.70
CA TRP A 103 -6.54 24.97 6.98
C TRP A 103 -7.00 26.39 6.60
N THR A 104 -6.56 27.41 7.35
CA THR A 104 -6.88 28.82 7.05
C THR A 104 -6.14 29.34 5.82
N ARG A 105 -5.04 28.70 5.43
CA ARG A 105 -4.26 29.08 4.24
C ARG A 105 -4.72 28.34 2.99
N MET A 106 -5.16 27.10 3.10
CA MET A 106 -5.66 26.23 2.01
C MET A 106 -4.69 26.06 0.83
N ASN A 107 -3.38 26.16 1.08
CA ASN A 107 -2.35 26.17 0.02
C ASN A 107 -1.83 24.77 -0.35
N ARG A 108 -2.16 23.74 0.44
CA ARG A 108 -1.60 22.39 0.31
C ARG A 108 -2.68 21.30 0.19
N TYR A 109 -3.77 21.62 -0.50
CA TYR A 109 -4.80 20.60 -0.77
C TYR A 109 -4.16 19.38 -1.48
N ASN A 110 -4.40 18.19 -0.97
CA ASN A 110 -3.83 16.92 -1.45
C ASN A 110 -2.28 16.85 -1.42
N ARG A 111 -1.59 17.70 -0.66
CA ARG A 111 -0.12 17.77 -0.62
C ARG A 111 0.48 17.67 0.78
N GLY A 112 -0.24 17.12 1.72
CA GLY A 112 0.26 16.84 3.06
C GLY A 112 0.92 15.46 3.17
N ILE A 113 0.42 14.61 4.06
CA ILE A 113 1.00 13.29 4.33
C ILE A 113 0.65 12.31 3.22
N TRP A 114 1.66 11.91 2.46
CA TRP A 114 1.59 10.89 1.43
C TRP A 114 2.04 9.52 1.96
N ALA A 115 2.43 8.62 1.06
CA ALA A 115 2.75 7.25 1.37
C ALA A 115 3.84 7.12 2.46
N GLY A 116 3.52 6.35 3.49
CA GLY A 116 4.41 6.10 4.61
C GLY A 116 4.83 4.64 4.72
N THR A 117 5.63 4.38 5.74
CA THR A 117 5.99 3.03 6.17
C THR A 117 5.99 2.95 7.69
N LEU A 118 5.33 1.92 8.22
CA LEU A 118 5.33 1.59 9.65
C LEU A 118 6.33 0.47 9.89
N ARG A 119 7.13 0.59 10.96
CA ARG A 119 8.07 -0.46 11.39
C ARG A 119 8.03 -0.59 12.90
N TYR A 120 8.33 -1.80 13.37
CA TYR A 120 8.52 -2.07 14.79
C TYR A 120 9.92 -2.61 15.00
N HIS A 121 10.68 -1.94 15.84
CA HIS A 121 12.05 -2.32 16.16
C HIS A 121 12.36 -1.97 17.61
N ASP A 122 12.97 -2.90 18.31
CA ASP A 122 13.47 -2.73 19.69
C ASP A 122 12.44 -2.11 20.65
N GLY A 123 11.20 -2.64 20.60
CA GLY A 123 10.12 -2.22 21.50
C GLY A 123 9.42 -0.91 21.12
N ARG A 124 9.68 -0.34 19.95
CA ARG A 124 9.09 0.91 19.48
C ARG A 124 8.53 0.81 18.07
N PHE A 125 7.47 1.54 17.84
CA PHE A 125 6.94 1.83 16.52
C PHE A 125 7.69 3.01 15.93
N TYR A 126 8.07 2.90 14.67
CA TYR A 126 8.68 3.93 13.84
C TYR A 126 7.82 4.17 12.63
N LEU A 127 7.45 5.42 12.42
CA LEU A 127 6.70 5.85 11.26
C LEU A 127 7.55 6.81 10.44
N PHE A 128 7.64 6.54 9.15
CA PHE A 128 8.28 7.38 8.15
C PHE A 128 7.27 7.71 7.07
N PHE A 129 7.27 8.94 6.57
CA PHE A 129 6.39 9.35 5.49
C PHE A 129 7.00 10.51 4.69
N GLY A 130 6.50 10.68 3.47
CA GLY A 130 6.85 11.80 2.61
C GLY A 130 5.74 12.85 2.56
N THR A 131 6.16 14.09 2.29
CA THR A 131 5.30 15.14 1.76
C THR A 131 5.93 15.65 0.47
N PRO A 132 5.16 15.91 -0.59
CA PRO A 132 5.73 16.19 -1.90
C PRO A 132 6.54 17.51 -1.96
N ASP A 133 6.25 18.42 -1.05
CA ASP A 133 6.87 19.76 -1.03
C ASP A 133 7.97 19.90 0.01
N GLU A 134 7.86 19.21 1.15
CA GLU A 134 8.79 19.38 2.30
C GLU A 134 9.79 18.23 2.42
N GLY A 135 9.50 17.06 1.85
CA GLY A 135 10.38 15.89 1.88
C GLY A 135 10.00 14.84 2.91
N TYR A 136 10.97 14.22 3.59
CA TYR A 136 10.70 13.09 4.50
C TYR A 136 10.74 13.47 5.97
N PHE A 137 9.80 12.88 6.69
CA PHE A 137 9.67 13.00 8.14
C PHE A 137 9.62 11.61 8.80
N MET A 138 9.96 11.60 10.09
CA MET A 138 9.76 10.44 10.94
C MET A 138 9.21 10.85 12.30
N THR A 139 8.51 9.91 12.92
CA THR A 139 8.16 9.95 14.34
C THR A 139 8.19 8.54 14.93
N SER A 140 8.18 8.41 16.24
CA SER A 140 8.17 7.12 16.92
C SER A 140 7.31 7.14 18.18
N ALA A 141 6.80 5.96 18.56
CA ALA A 141 6.03 5.78 19.79
C ALA A 141 6.30 4.41 20.42
N VAL A 142 6.08 4.27 21.71
CA VAL A 142 6.13 2.96 22.39
C VAL A 142 4.86 2.14 22.10
N ARG A 143 3.73 2.83 21.92
CA ARG A 143 2.43 2.23 21.62
C ARG A 143 1.86 2.80 20.33
N PRO A 144 1.10 2.02 19.55
CA PRO A 144 0.57 2.48 18.27
C PRO A 144 -0.45 3.62 18.41
N GLU A 145 -1.18 3.67 19.54
CA GLU A 145 -2.09 4.78 19.85
C GLU A 145 -1.34 6.08 20.20
N GLY A 146 -0.06 5.98 20.48
CA GLY A 146 0.78 7.09 20.93
C GLY A 146 0.95 7.16 22.46
N PRO A 147 1.37 8.30 23.01
CA PRO A 147 1.70 9.52 22.24
C PRO A 147 2.89 9.31 21.30
N TRP A 148 2.80 9.89 20.11
CA TRP A 148 3.89 9.93 19.14
C TRP A 148 4.84 11.10 19.45
N GLU A 149 6.14 10.89 19.23
CA GLU A 149 7.13 11.96 19.42
C GLU A 149 6.93 13.09 18.38
N PRO A 150 7.42 14.31 18.64
CA PRO A 150 7.44 15.37 17.63
C PRO A 150 8.13 14.93 16.35
N LEU A 151 7.66 15.43 15.21
CA LEU A 151 8.22 15.11 13.91
C LEU A 151 9.70 15.48 13.81
N THR A 152 10.49 14.59 13.24
CA THR A 152 11.88 14.84 12.87
C THR A 152 11.97 14.86 11.35
N SER A 153 12.44 15.95 10.76
CA SER A 153 12.75 16.00 9.32
C SER A 153 14.01 15.18 9.03
N LEU A 154 13.91 14.23 8.10
CA LEU A 154 15.03 13.42 7.63
C LEU A 154 15.67 13.97 6.37
N LEU A 155 14.87 14.56 5.50
CA LEU A 155 15.29 15.12 4.22
C LEU A 155 14.37 16.29 3.88
N SER A 156 14.89 17.50 3.91
CA SER A 156 14.16 18.72 3.55
C SER A 156 14.39 19.06 2.08
N GLU A 157 13.72 18.35 1.19
CA GLU A 157 13.86 18.49 -0.25
C GLU A 157 12.57 18.02 -0.93
N PRO A 158 11.95 18.82 -1.83
CA PRO A 158 10.74 18.41 -2.54
C PRO A 158 11.00 17.30 -3.55
N GLY A 159 9.92 16.64 -3.99
CA GLY A 159 9.99 15.67 -5.07
C GLY A 159 10.23 14.23 -4.61
N TRP A 160 10.10 13.95 -3.32
CA TRP A 160 10.25 12.63 -2.74
C TRP A 160 8.91 12.07 -2.27
N ASP A 161 8.71 10.78 -2.46
CA ASP A 161 7.56 10.01 -2.00
C ASP A 161 7.90 8.53 -1.82
N ASP A 162 6.95 7.72 -1.36
CA ASP A 162 7.09 6.27 -1.17
C ASP A 162 8.38 5.86 -0.48
N CYS A 163 8.32 5.75 0.81
CA CYS A 163 9.48 5.38 1.60
C CYS A 163 9.33 4.01 2.26
N THR A 164 10.47 3.48 2.66
CA THR A 164 10.57 2.27 3.48
C THR A 164 11.80 2.32 4.37
N ALA A 165 11.74 1.66 5.52
CA ALA A 165 12.86 1.52 6.43
C ALA A 165 13.06 0.06 6.83
N ILE A 166 14.29 -0.32 7.13
CA ILE A 166 14.63 -1.68 7.57
C ILE A 166 15.87 -1.65 8.48
N TRP A 167 15.86 -2.49 9.51
CA TRP A 167 17.05 -2.83 10.28
C TRP A 167 17.54 -4.21 9.84
N ASP A 168 18.84 -4.34 9.60
CA ASP A 168 19.44 -5.63 9.27
C ASP A 168 19.68 -6.49 10.53
N ASP A 169 20.11 -7.73 10.35
CA ASP A 169 20.35 -8.68 11.47
C ASP A 169 21.47 -8.21 12.43
N LYS A 170 22.20 -7.18 12.09
CA LYS A 170 23.25 -6.58 12.90
C LYS A 170 22.80 -5.27 13.56
N GLY A 171 21.51 -4.94 13.45
CA GLY A 171 20.95 -3.70 13.97
C GLY A 171 21.25 -2.45 13.13
N LYS A 172 21.92 -2.57 11.98
CA LYS A 172 22.17 -1.43 11.10
C LYS A 172 20.88 -1.03 10.40
N ALA A 173 20.57 0.24 10.47
CA ALA A 173 19.38 0.81 9.91
C ALA A 173 19.59 1.40 8.51
N TYR A 174 18.58 1.26 7.67
CA TYR A 174 18.53 1.78 6.30
C TYR A 174 17.18 2.39 6.03
N PHE A 175 17.18 3.45 5.25
CA PHE A 175 15.99 4.12 4.75
C PHE A 175 16.05 4.18 3.22
N ALA A 176 14.97 3.89 2.56
CA ALA A 176 14.88 4.09 1.12
C ALA A 176 13.68 4.97 0.77
N GLY A 177 13.85 5.80 -0.24
CA GLY A 177 12.83 6.69 -0.74
C GLY A 177 12.90 6.84 -2.25
N THR A 178 11.77 7.12 -2.87
CA THR A 178 11.64 7.32 -4.33
C THR A 178 11.62 8.80 -4.65
N HIS A 179 12.56 9.24 -5.47
CA HIS A 179 12.63 10.63 -5.96
C HIS A 179 11.87 10.71 -7.29
N PHE A 180 10.57 11.03 -7.23
CA PHE A 180 9.74 11.10 -8.42
C PHE A 180 10.14 12.25 -9.35
N ALA A 181 10.68 13.34 -8.80
CA ALA A 181 11.21 14.46 -9.59
C ALA A 181 12.52 14.11 -10.32
N ASP A 182 13.24 13.04 -9.92
CA ASP A 182 14.42 12.52 -10.60
C ASP A 182 14.11 11.21 -11.37
N GLY A 183 12.99 11.17 -12.07
CA GLY A 183 12.61 10.04 -12.93
C GLY A 183 12.29 8.75 -12.17
N TYR A 184 11.69 8.85 -10.98
CA TYR A 184 11.29 7.71 -10.16
C TYR A 184 12.46 6.82 -9.74
N LYS A 185 13.56 7.42 -9.35
CA LYS A 185 14.71 6.71 -8.79
C LYS A 185 14.53 6.46 -7.31
N THR A 186 14.72 5.22 -6.89
CA THR A 186 14.68 4.82 -5.47
C THR A 186 16.11 4.71 -4.94
N TYR A 187 16.42 5.53 -3.96
CA TYR A 187 17.72 5.57 -3.29
C TYR A 187 17.63 4.96 -1.89
N LEU A 188 18.62 4.14 -1.56
CA LEU A 188 18.83 3.62 -0.21
C LEU A 188 19.91 4.42 0.49
N PHE A 189 19.62 4.84 1.71
CA PHE A 189 20.55 5.58 2.59
C PHE A 189 20.84 4.76 3.85
N LYS A 190 22.04 4.91 4.40
CA LYS A 190 22.26 4.53 5.80
C LYS A 190 21.47 5.45 6.69
N MET A 191 20.87 4.87 7.72
CA MET A 191 20.06 5.58 8.70
C MET A 191 20.66 5.37 10.10
N SER A 192 20.50 6.33 10.99
CA SER A 192 20.82 6.11 12.41
C SER A 192 19.91 5.03 13.01
N GLU A 193 20.41 4.28 13.99
CA GLU A 193 19.67 3.15 14.60
C GLU A 193 18.33 3.61 15.22
N ASN A 194 18.27 4.85 15.72
CA ASN A 194 17.06 5.45 16.27
C ASN A 194 16.14 6.08 15.20
N GLY A 195 16.45 5.92 13.92
CA GLY A 195 15.63 6.41 12.79
C GLY A 195 15.66 7.93 12.55
N LYS A 196 16.34 8.72 13.38
CA LYS A 196 16.22 10.19 13.39
C LYS A 196 17.12 10.94 12.39
N SER A 197 17.95 10.23 11.64
CA SER A 197 18.80 10.85 10.59
C SER A 197 19.17 9.86 9.50
N ILE A 198 19.39 10.37 8.28
CA ILE A 198 19.93 9.63 7.16
C ILE A 198 21.27 10.22 6.70
N ASP A 199 22.20 9.37 6.28
CA ASP A 199 23.46 9.82 5.66
C ASP A 199 23.27 9.94 4.14
N ARG A 200 23.05 11.16 3.65
CA ARG A 200 22.86 11.45 2.22
C ARG A 200 24.04 11.03 1.34
N LYS A 201 25.26 11.03 1.89
CA LYS A 201 26.46 10.61 1.15
C LYS A 201 26.54 9.12 0.94
N SER A 202 25.76 8.34 1.69
CA SER A 202 25.66 6.90 1.56
C SER A 202 24.67 6.43 0.51
N ALA A 203 24.04 7.33 -0.24
CA ALA A 203 23.00 7.04 -1.22
C ALA A 203 23.45 5.96 -2.23
N VAL A 204 22.63 4.92 -2.37
CA VAL A 204 22.80 3.86 -3.38
C VAL A 204 21.52 3.77 -4.19
N LEU A 205 21.61 3.87 -5.50
CA LEU A 205 20.48 3.63 -6.40
C LEU A 205 20.13 2.15 -6.38
N ILE A 206 18.92 1.79 -5.97
CA ILE A 206 18.45 0.41 -5.85
C ILE A 206 17.32 0.07 -6.84
N ASN A 207 16.61 1.07 -7.36
CA ASN A 207 15.59 0.92 -8.39
C ASN A 207 15.47 2.19 -9.22
N GLU A 208 15.09 2.05 -10.48
CA GLU A 208 14.78 3.15 -11.38
C GLU A 208 13.83 2.70 -12.48
N GLY A 209 13.04 3.61 -13.01
CA GLY A 209 12.14 3.40 -14.13
C GLY A 209 10.92 4.29 -14.02
N SER A 210 10.43 4.78 -15.16
CA SER A 210 9.26 5.65 -15.23
C SER A 210 8.03 4.99 -14.60
N GLY A 211 7.39 5.68 -13.66
CA GLY A 211 6.19 5.18 -12.96
C GLY A 211 6.47 4.08 -11.93
N ARG A 212 7.73 3.87 -11.52
CA ARG A 212 8.10 2.94 -10.44
C ARG A 212 8.02 3.63 -9.10
N GLU A 213 7.10 3.18 -8.27
CA GLU A 213 6.81 3.75 -6.96
C GLU A 213 6.32 2.68 -5.98
N ALA A 214 5.79 3.08 -4.83
CA ALA A 214 5.25 2.18 -3.80
C ALA A 214 6.31 1.24 -3.17
N SER A 215 7.55 1.68 -3.09
CA SER A 215 8.68 0.84 -2.67
C SER A 215 8.59 0.40 -1.22
N LYS A 216 8.65 -0.93 -0.97
CA LYS A 216 8.73 -1.54 0.36
C LYS A 216 9.87 -2.55 0.43
N LEU A 217 10.70 -2.44 1.47
CA LEU A 217 11.78 -3.41 1.75
C LEU A 217 11.32 -4.40 2.82
N ILE A 218 11.45 -5.67 2.50
CA ILE A 218 11.25 -6.78 3.44
C ILE A 218 12.42 -7.75 3.39
N LYS A 219 12.63 -8.50 4.47
CA LYS A 219 13.64 -9.57 4.52
C LYS A 219 12.97 -10.89 4.85
N VAL A 220 13.12 -11.88 3.98
CA VAL A 220 12.58 -13.23 4.15
C VAL A 220 13.61 -14.25 3.68
N ASN A 221 13.84 -15.30 4.45
CA ASN A 221 14.73 -16.41 4.12
C ASN A 221 16.14 -15.97 3.65
N GLY A 222 16.68 -14.91 4.26
CA GLY A 222 18.00 -14.38 3.93
C GLY A 222 18.08 -13.60 2.62
N TRP A 223 16.94 -13.30 1.98
CA TRP A 223 16.83 -12.39 0.86
C TRP A 223 16.20 -11.06 1.31
N TYR A 224 16.71 -9.96 0.79
CA TYR A 224 16.06 -8.66 0.80
C TYR A 224 15.26 -8.52 -0.48
N TYR A 225 13.98 -8.23 -0.35
CA TYR A 225 13.07 -7.95 -1.46
C TYR A 225 12.73 -6.46 -1.45
N LEU A 226 12.89 -5.81 -2.58
CA LEU A 226 12.32 -4.51 -2.86
C LEU A 226 11.04 -4.77 -3.67
N VAL A 227 9.90 -4.65 -3.02
CA VAL A 227 8.58 -4.73 -3.65
C VAL A 227 8.17 -3.33 -4.07
N PHE A 228 7.64 -3.17 -5.27
CA PHE A 228 7.23 -1.88 -5.81
C PHE A 228 6.17 -2.06 -6.88
N SER A 229 5.48 -0.98 -7.25
CA SER A 229 4.58 -0.97 -8.40
C SER A 229 5.19 -0.20 -9.58
N GLU A 230 4.76 -0.56 -10.78
CA GLU A 230 5.09 0.16 -12.03
C GLU A 230 3.79 0.44 -12.78
N HIS A 231 3.56 1.68 -13.14
CA HIS A 231 2.45 2.06 -13.99
C HIS A 231 2.84 2.06 -15.46
N LYS A 232 2.11 1.29 -16.28
CA LYS A 232 2.28 1.28 -17.75
C LYS A 232 1.05 1.87 -18.40
N PRO A 233 1.19 2.96 -19.16
CA PRO A 233 0.06 3.55 -19.89
C PRO A 233 -0.68 2.53 -20.76
N GLY A 234 -2.01 2.51 -20.65
CA GLY A 234 -2.87 1.60 -21.41
C GLY A 234 -2.92 0.15 -20.90
N VAL A 235 -2.20 -0.17 -19.84
CA VAL A 235 -2.16 -1.52 -19.26
C VAL A 235 -2.57 -1.52 -17.78
N GLY A 236 -2.14 -0.52 -17.02
CA GLY A 236 -2.42 -0.41 -15.59
C GLY A 236 -1.16 -0.53 -14.72
N ARG A 237 -1.35 -0.85 -13.44
CA ARG A 237 -0.28 -1.07 -12.48
C ARG A 237 0.08 -2.53 -12.33
N TYR A 238 1.36 -2.77 -12.14
CA TYR A 238 1.93 -4.08 -11.84
C TYR A 238 2.59 -4.01 -10.48
N VAL A 239 2.50 -5.09 -9.71
CA VAL A 239 3.36 -5.27 -8.54
C VAL A 239 4.54 -6.15 -8.94
N LEU A 240 5.73 -5.63 -8.71
CA LEU A 240 6.99 -6.27 -9.00
C LEU A 240 7.84 -6.39 -7.74
N ALA A 241 8.84 -7.27 -7.79
CA ALA A 241 9.91 -7.25 -6.80
C ALA A 241 11.26 -7.46 -7.46
N LYS A 242 12.28 -6.87 -6.82
CA LYS A 242 13.68 -7.23 -7.00
C LYS A 242 14.21 -7.87 -5.73
N ARG A 243 15.23 -8.73 -5.82
CA ARG A 243 15.83 -9.33 -4.64
C ARG A 243 17.35 -9.26 -4.63
N SER A 244 17.91 -9.28 -3.41
CA SER A 244 19.36 -9.31 -3.19
C SER A 244 19.69 -10.01 -1.87
N LYS A 245 20.90 -10.57 -1.77
CA LYS A 245 21.44 -11.09 -0.49
C LYS A 245 21.96 -10.00 0.44
N LYS A 246 22.07 -8.76 -0.04
CA LYS A 246 22.52 -7.60 0.74
C LYS A 246 21.49 -6.49 0.60
N VAL A 247 21.20 -5.78 1.70
CA VAL A 247 20.27 -4.66 1.69
C VAL A 247 20.67 -3.55 0.70
N THR A 248 21.98 -3.37 0.50
CA THR A 248 22.53 -2.41 -0.47
C THR A 248 22.57 -2.91 -1.90
N GLY A 249 22.03 -4.09 -2.18
CA GLY A 249 22.04 -4.68 -3.50
C GLY A 249 23.34 -5.42 -3.85
N PRO A 250 23.59 -5.68 -5.15
CA PRO A 250 22.76 -5.25 -6.27
C PRO A 250 21.44 -6.02 -6.38
N TYR A 251 20.36 -5.33 -6.75
CA TYR A 251 19.04 -5.89 -7.02
C TYR A 251 18.91 -6.17 -8.51
N LYS A 252 19.46 -7.28 -8.97
CA LYS A 252 19.55 -7.62 -10.40
C LYS A 252 18.39 -8.44 -10.93
N GLU A 253 17.87 -9.35 -10.08
CA GLU A 253 16.74 -10.19 -10.45
C GLU A 253 15.45 -9.42 -10.20
N GLU A 254 14.56 -9.39 -11.20
CA GLU A 254 13.25 -8.74 -11.12
C GLU A 254 12.18 -9.74 -11.54
N ARG A 255 11.04 -9.73 -10.84
CA ARG A 255 9.89 -10.56 -11.16
C ARG A 255 8.60 -9.79 -10.94
N GLN A 256 7.65 -9.99 -11.85
CA GLN A 256 6.27 -9.57 -11.66
C GLN A 256 5.57 -10.53 -10.69
N LEU A 257 4.90 -9.97 -9.68
CA LEU A 257 4.28 -10.73 -8.60
C LEU A 257 2.78 -10.91 -8.80
N ALA A 258 2.12 -9.94 -9.46
CA ALA A 258 0.71 -9.99 -9.77
C ALA A 258 0.40 -9.29 -11.09
N LEU A 259 -0.63 -9.76 -11.79
CA LEU A 259 -1.22 -9.08 -12.94
C LEU A 259 -2.13 -7.95 -12.46
N PRO A 260 -2.26 -6.86 -13.24
CA PRO A 260 -3.32 -5.90 -13.02
C PRO A 260 -4.69 -6.58 -13.20
N SER A 261 -5.66 -6.18 -12.40
CA SER A 261 -7.04 -6.59 -12.62
C SER A 261 -7.61 -5.87 -13.84
N VAL A 262 -8.38 -6.58 -14.68
CA VAL A 262 -9.06 -5.99 -15.85
C VAL A 262 -10.10 -4.94 -15.49
N GLU A 263 -10.47 -4.80 -14.22
CA GLU A 263 -11.55 -3.94 -13.75
C GLU A 263 -11.03 -2.69 -12.97
N ALA A 264 -9.84 -2.20 -13.30
CA ALA A 264 -9.17 -1.10 -12.61
C ALA A 264 -8.91 -1.33 -11.10
N MET A 265 -9.03 -2.57 -10.65
CA MET A 265 -8.82 -2.97 -9.27
C MET A 265 -7.51 -3.75 -9.12
N GLU A 266 -6.48 -3.21 -9.71
CA GLU A 266 -5.16 -3.79 -9.64
C GLU A 266 -4.57 -3.70 -8.23
N PRO A 267 -3.87 -4.75 -7.75
CA PRO A 267 -3.03 -4.64 -6.57
C PRO A 267 -2.00 -3.54 -6.80
N ASN A 268 -1.81 -2.68 -5.80
CA ASN A 268 -0.88 -1.57 -5.88
C ASN A 268 0.06 -1.59 -4.68
N GLN A 269 0.13 -0.50 -3.94
CA GLN A 269 0.93 -0.40 -2.73
C GLN A 269 0.36 -1.28 -1.62
N GLY A 270 1.24 -1.83 -0.78
CA GLY A 270 0.80 -2.64 0.33
C GLY A 270 1.94 -3.19 1.17
N GLY A 271 1.58 -3.83 2.28
CA GLY A 271 2.49 -4.55 3.17
C GLY A 271 2.36 -6.06 3.02
N ILE A 272 3.50 -6.75 2.84
CA ILE A 272 3.58 -8.21 2.94
C ILE A 272 3.88 -8.58 4.38
N VAL A 273 3.02 -9.40 4.99
CA VAL A 273 3.09 -9.75 6.41
C VAL A 273 2.87 -11.26 6.61
N GLN A 274 3.56 -11.84 7.59
CA GLN A 274 3.32 -13.22 7.98
C GLN A 274 2.22 -13.30 9.03
N GLY A 275 1.20 -14.14 8.78
CA GLY A 275 0.12 -14.43 9.70
C GLY A 275 0.56 -15.26 10.91
N ARG A 276 -0.29 -15.34 11.94
CA ARG A 276 -0.10 -16.25 13.10
C ARG A 276 -0.15 -17.73 12.69
N ASP A 277 -0.83 -18.03 11.60
CA ASP A 277 -0.93 -19.34 10.96
C ASP A 277 0.32 -19.74 10.14
N ASN A 278 1.36 -18.87 10.16
CA ASN A 278 2.58 -18.96 9.35
C ASN A 278 2.38 -18.79 7.84
N ASN A 279 1.18 -18.57 7.36
CA ASN A 279 0.94 -18.17 5.99
C ASN A 279 1.33 -16.71 5.79
N TRP A 280 1.44 -16.30 4.54
CA TRP A 280 1.80 -14.94 4.18
C TRP A 280 0.64 -14.25 3.49
N TYR A 281 0.51 -12.96 3.77
CA TYR A 281 -0.57 -12.12 3.27
C TYR A 281 -0.04 -10.80 2.74
N PHE A 282 -0.74 -10.25 1.77
CA PHE A 282 -0.48 -8.92 1.22
C PHE A 282 -1.73 -8.06 1.42
N LEU A 283 -1.62 -7.10 2.32
CA LEU A 283 -2.65 -6.08 2.50
C LEU A 283 -2.35 -4.95 1.53
N THR A 284 -3.23 -4.69 0.58
CA THR A 284 -3.00 -3.75 -0.52
C THR A 284 -4.19 -2.83 -0.72
N HIS A 285 -3.92 -1.60 -1.13
CA HIS A 285 -4.96 -0.75 -1.67
C HIS A 285 -5.09 -0.91 -3.19
N HIS A 286 -6.23 -0.55 -3.72
CA HIS A 286 -6.49 -0.39 -5.14
C HIS A 286 -7.60 0.62 -5.38
N GLY A 287 -7.54 1.34 -6.50
CA GLY A 287 -8.58 2.29 -6.89
C GLY A 287 -9.82 1.60 -7.42
N THR A 288 -10.94 2.29 -7.38
CA THR A 288 -12.22 1.85 -7.93
C THR A 288 -12.70 2.74 -9.08
N GLY A 289 -12.02 3.88 -9.27
CA GLY A 289 -12.38 4.86 -10.30
C GLY A 289 -13.55 5.77 -9.93
N ASP A 290 -13.97 5.75 -8.66
CA ASP A 290 -15.06 6.56 -8.14
C ASP A 290 -14.69 7.26 -6.82
N TRP A 291 -15.70 7.79 -6.12
CA TRP A 291 -15.53 8.48 -4.83
C TRP A 291 -15.26 7.55 -3.64
N SER A 292 -15.21 6.24 -3.83
CA SER A 292 -14.84 5.31 -2.75
C SER A 292 -13.36 5.44 -2.37
N GLY A 293 -12.56 6.05 -3.24
CA GLY A 293 -11.14 6.23 -3.02
C GLY A 293 -10.34 4.95 -3.26
N ARG A 294 -9.30 4.75 -2.47
CA ARG A 294 -8.42 3.57 -2.54
C ARG A 294 -8.81 2.58 -1.44
N ILE A 295 -9.66 1.64 -1.79
CA ILE A 295 -10.15 0.59 -0.90
C ILE A 295 -9.08 -0.47 -0.63
N VAL A 296 -9.21 -1.23 0.47
CA VAL A 296 -8.19 -2.19 0.91
C VAL A 296 -8.65 -3.62 0.73
N SER A 297 -7.78 -4.43 0.13
CA SER A 297 -7.97 -5.87 -0.06
C SER A 297 -6.86 -6.68 0.59
N LEU A 298 -7.20 -7.88 1.04
CA LEU A 298 -6.27 -8.86 1.59
C LEU A 298 -6.07 -10.00 0.59
N LEU A 299 -4.83 -10.22 0.19
CA LEU A 299 -4.46 -11.28 -0.74
C LEU A 299 -3.57 -12.31 -0.05
N PRO A 300 -3.76 -13.62 -0.28
CA PRO A 300 -2.79 -14.61 0.13
C PRO A 300 -1.48 -14.43 -0.65
N VAL A 301 -0.36 -14.83 -0.06
CA VAL A 301 0.95 -14.83 -0.71
C VAL A 301 1.50 -16.25 -0.74
N ALA A 302 1.75 -16.74 -1.95
CA ALA A 302 2.44 -18.02 -2.16
C ALA A 302 3.92 -17.77 -2.44
N TRP A 303 4.81 -18.51 -1.77
CA TRP A 303 6.25 -18.47 -2.05
C TRP A 303 6.61 -19.57 -3.06
N ILE A 304 7.03 -19.16 -4.27
CA ILE A 304 7.44 -20.07 -5.36
C ILE A 304 8.85 -19.68 -5.79
N ASP A 305 9.80 -20.60 -5.71
CA ASP A 305 11.22 -20.36 -6.01
C ASP A 305 11.82 -19.15 -5.27
N ASP A 306 11.46 -19.00 -3.99
CA ASP A 306 11.80 -17.84 -3.16
C ASP A 306 11.25 -16.50 -3.69
N TRP A 307 10.14 -16.50 -4.43
CA TRP A 307 9.44 -15.28 -4.84
C TRP A 307 8.03 -15.23 -4.25
N PRO A 308 7.60 -14.07 -3.72
CA PRO A 308 6.24 -13.89 -3.24
C PRO A 308 5.29 -13.67 -4.42
N ILE A 309 4.36 -14.58 -4.63
CA ILE A 309 3.31 -14.46 -5.65
C ILE A 309 2.04 -14.02 -4.93
N LEU A 310 1.42 -12.92 -5.38
CA LEU A 310 0.36 -12.23 -4.67
C LEU A 310 -1.02 -12.60 -5.23
N GLY A 311 -1.90 -13.08 -4.35
CA GLY A 311 -3.28 -13.42 -4.69
C GLY A 311 -3.46 -14.85 -5.19
N GLU A 312 -4.32 -15.04 -6.17
CA GLU A 312 -4.54 -16.34 -6.81
C GLU A 312 -3.42 -16.63 -7.80
N VAL A 313 -2.75 -17.77 -7.62
CA VAL A 313 -1.63 -18.16 -8.48
C VAL A 313 -2.13 -18.71 -9.80
N LEU A 314 -1.66 -18.14 -10.90
CA LEU A 314 -1.90 -18.60 -12.26
C LEU A 314 -0.80 -19.58 -12.73
N ASP A 315 -1.04 -20.30 -13.82
CA ASP A 315 -0.09 -21.28 -14.42
C ASP A 315 1.30 -20.68 -14.72
N SER A 316 1.37 -19.37 -14.97
CA SER A 316 2.60 -18.64 -15.19
C SER A 316 3.41 -18.31 -13.94
N ASN A 317 2.98 -18.79 -12.75
CA ASN A 317 3.53 -18.39 -11.46
C ASN A 317 3.48 -16.86 -11.23
N ILE A 318 2.44 -16.22 -11.71
CA ILE A 318 2.08 -14.83 -11.46
C ILE A 318 0.73 -14.84 -10.73
N GLY A 319 0.54 -13.94 -9.79
CA GLY A 319 -0.70 -13.81 -9.08
C GLY A 319 -1.71 -12.90 -9.78
N THR A 320 -2.94 -12.95 -9.31
CA THR A 320 -4.00 -12.00 -9.68
C THR A 320 -4.88 -11.70 -8.47
N MET A 321 -5.74 -10.68 -8.59
CA MET A 321 -6.71 -10.38 -7.53
C MET A 321 -7.51 -11.62 -7.14
N LYS A 322 -7.67 -11.81 -5.84
CA LYS A 322 -8.53 -12.84 -5.26
C LYS A 322 -9.63 -12.17 -4.44
N TRP A 323 -10.87 -12.36 -4.85
CA TRP A 323 -12.00 -11.65 -4.24
C TRP A 323 -12.54 -12.31 -2.98
N THR A 324 -12.36 -13.62 -2.84
CA THR A 324 -12.82 -14.36 -1.67
C THR A 324 -11.71 -15.26 -1.14
N GLY A 325 -11.65 -15.45 0.17
CA GLY A 325 -10.67 -16.31 0.81
C GLY A 325 -11.19 -16.92 2.11
N ALA A 326 -10.54 -17.96 2.59
CA ALA A 326 -10.73 -18.41 3.96
C ALA A 326 -10.17 -17.36 4.91
N MET A 327 -10.83 -17.14 6.06
CA MET A 327 -10.29 -16.30 7.13
C MET A 327 -8.87 -16.78 7.47
N PRO A 328 -7.89 -15.85 7.57
CA PRO A 328 -6.51 -16.25 7.91
C PRO A 328 -6.44 -17.07 9.19
N PHE A 329 -7.21 -16.68 10.17
CA PHE A 329 -7.42 -17.35 11.47
C PHE A 329 -8.62 -16.71 12.16
N GLN A 330 -9.16 -17.41 13.16
CA GLN A 330 -10.21 -16.81 13.98
C GLN A 330 -9.55 -16.04 15.14
N ALA A 331 -9.92 -14.79 15.29
CA ALA A 331 -9.58 -13.99 16.46
C ALA A 331 -10.63 -14.18 17.55
N ASP A 332 -10.18 -14.17 18.80
CA ASP A 332 -11.09 -14.23 19.94
C ASP A 332 -11.96 -12.98 20.06
N GLU A 333 -11.44 -11.85 19.54
CA GLU A 333 -12.11 -10.55 19.49
C GLU A 333 -12.18 -10.04 18.05
N LYS A 334 -13.37 -9.66 17.61
CA LYS A 334 -13.58 -9.03 16.30
C LYS A 334 -13.58 -7.52 16.46
N LEU A 335 -12.61 -6.89 15.83
CA LEU A 335 -12.52 -5.43 15.73
C LEU A 335 -13.37 -4.96 14.54
N SER A 336 -13.90 -3.75 14.59
CA SER A 336 -14.64 -3.20 13.46
C SER A 336 -14.46 -1.70 13.35
N ILE A 337 -14.28 -1.23 12.11
CA ILE A 337 -14.40 0.19 11.79
C ILE A 337 -15.91 0.49 11.76
N GLN A 338 -16.40 1.10 12.83
CA GLN A 338 -17.76 1.60 12.84
C GLN A 338 -17.83 2.91 12.06
N ARG A 339 -18.67 2.96 11.05
CA ARG A 339 -19.09 4.24 10.48
C ARG A 339 -20.02 4.89 11.49
N SER A 340 -19.61 6.02 12.05
CA SER A 340 -20.47 6.91 12.86
C SER A 340 -21.53 7.58 11.99
#